data_e6a188c29fd6ebd54ebe5b194aa4b115
#
_entry.id   e6a188c29fd6ebd54ebe5b194aa4b115
#
_cell.length_a   1.000
_cell.length_b   1.000
_cell.length_c   1.000
_cell.angle_alpha   90.00
_cell.angle_beta   90.00
_cell.angle_gamma   90.00
#
_symmetry.space_group_name_H-M   'P 1'
#
loop_
_entity.id
_entity.type
_entity.pdbx_description
1 polymer ?
#
loop_
_entity_poly.entity_id
_entity_poly.type
_entity_poly.pdbx_seq_one_letter_code
_entity_poly.pdbx_strand_id
1 'polypeptide(L)'
;MQNFSYNTQGVCSQNISFDLIDGKLHNVRFSGGCMGNLQAIAKLVEGKDAQIIANILRGNDCKGKGTSCADQLAKAIDLALIKVERSA
;
A
#
# COMPACT_ATOMS: atom_id res chain seq x y z
N MET A 1 -13.26 11.31 -1.03
CA MET A 1 -11.81 11.02 -1.17
C MET A 1 -11.15 11.06 0.19
N GLN A 2 -10.39 10.02 0.54
CA GLN A 2 -9.68 9.96 1.81
C GLN A 2 -8.22 9.64 1.56
N ASN A 3 -7.34 10.41 2.19
CA ASN A 3 -5.89 10.23 2.09
C ASN A 3 -5.37 9.47 3.31
N PHE A 4 -4.52 8.49 3.08
CA PHE A 4 -3.92 7.68 4.13
C PHE A 4 -2.40 7.67 4.01
N SER A 5 -1.74 7.61 5.15
CA SER A 5 -0.28 7.53 5.24
C SER A 5 0.09 6.45 6.24
N TYR A 6 1.09 5.65 5.91
CA TYR A 6 1.52 4.53 6.74
C TYR A 6 3.04 4.50 6.83
N ASN A 7 3.56 4.45 8.05
CA ASN A 7 5.00 4.31 8.27
C ASN A 7 5.38 2.85 8.17
N THR A 8 6.24 2.51 7.21
CA THR A 8 6.66 1.14 6.96
C THR A 8 7.69 0.67 7.99
N GLN A 9 7.83 -0.65 8.11
CA GLN A 9 8.80 -1.26 9.00
C GLN A 9 9.48 -2.44 8.30
N GLY A 10 10.79 -2.56 8.50
CA GLY A 10 11.55 -3.69 8.00
C GLY A 10 11.79 -3.72 6.49
N VAL A 11 11.54 -2.60 5.79
CA VAL A 11 11.69 -2.51 4.33
C VAL A 11 12.43 -1.23 3.95
N CYS A 12 12.82 -1.11 2.66
CA CYS A 12 13.60 0.04 2.19
C CYS A 12 12.80 1.33 2.20
N SER A 13 11.53 1.30 1.84
CA SER A 13 10.71 2.51 1.89
C SER A 13 10.41 2.90 3.33
N GLN A 14 10.21 4.20 3.57
CA GLN A 14 9.96 4.72 4.91
C GLN A 14 8.50 5.02 5.16
N ASN A 15 7.75 5.34 4.10
CA ASN A 15 6.35 5.72 4.22
C ASN A 15 5.61 5.36 2.94
N ILE A 16 4.35 5.03 3.08
CA ILE A 16 3.45 4.78 1.96
C ILE A 16 2.23 5.65 2.15
N SER A 17 1.83 6.38 1.10
CA SER A 17 0.61 7.16 1.13
C SER A 17 -0.24 6.87 -0.10
N PHE A 18 -1.54 7.03 0.03
CA PHE A 18 -2.48 6.81 -1.08
C PHE A 18 -3.82 7.43 -0.74
N ASP A 19 -4.64 7.61 -1.78
CA ASP A 19 -6.03 8.04 -1.64
C ASP A 19 -6.95 6.85 -1.87
N LEU A 20 -8.04 6.77 -1.12
CA LEU A 20 -9.13 5.83 -1.38
C LEU A 20 -10.34 6.59 -1.92
N ILE A 21 -10.80 6.19 -3.10
CA ILE A 21 -11.98 6.77 -3.75
C ILE A 21 -12.86 5.60 -4.17
N ASP A 22 -14.03 5.48 -3.55
CA ASP A 22 -14.97 4.38 -3.82
C ASP A 22 -14.32 2.99 -3.70
N GLY A 23 -13.44 2.83 -2.70
CA GLY A 23 -12.75 1.56 -2.44
C GLY A 23 -11.62 1.26 -3.39
N LYS A 24 -11.22 2.21 -4.23
CA LYS A 24 -10.14 2.04 -5.20
C LYS A 24 -8.94 2.89 -4.83
N LEU A 25 -7.74 2.39 -5.15
CA LEU A 25 -6.49 3.06 -4.84
C LEU A 25 -6.17 4.14 -5.89
N HIS A 26 -5.74 5.30 -5.40
CA HIS A 26 -5.28 6.38 -6.27
C HIS A 26 -4.07 7.06 -5.66
N ASN A 27 -3.16 7.52 -6.50
CA ASN A 27 -2.00 8.31 -6.08
C ASN A 27 -1.13 7.60 -5.04
N VAL A 28 -0.90 6.29 -5.23
CA VAL A 28 -0.03 5.52 -4.34
C VAL A 28 1.39 6.05 -4.47
N ARG A 29 2.02 6.39 -3.34
CA ARG A 29 3.38 6.92 -3.29
C ARG A 29 4.18 6.25 -2.21
N PHE A 30 5.42 5.95 -2.54
CA PHE A 30 6.39 5.40 -1.60
C PHE A 30 7.49 6.44 -1.36
N SER A 31 7.86 6.65 -0.11
CA SER A 31 9.00 7.51 0.26
C SER A 31 10.20 6.63 0.56
N GLY A 32 11.31 6.86 -0.14
CA GLY A 32 12.54 6.07 -0.01
C GLY A 32 12.44 4.72 -0.71
N GLY A 33 13.51 3.94 -0.62
CA GLY A 33 13.56 2.59 -1.15
C GLY A 33 13.91 2.52 -2.63
N CYS A 34 13.50 1.42 -3.28
CA CYS A 34 13.82 1.13 -4.68
C CYS A 34 12.85 1.85 -5.60
N MET A 35 13.17 3.09 -5.94
CA MET A 35 12.26 4.00 -6.64
C MET A 35 11.66 3.41 -7.93
N GLY A 36 12.48 2.75 -8.75
CA GLY A 36 11.99 2.20 -10.00
C GLY A 36 10.91 1.15 -9.81
N ASN A 37 11.16 0.19 -8.92
CA ASN A 37 10.22 -0.89 -8.63
C ASN A 37 8.96 -0.37 -7.93
N LEU A 38 9.12 0.57 -7.00
CA LEU A 38 8.00 1.12 -6.26
C LEU A 38 7.11 1.98 -7.15
N GLN A 39 7.69 2.71 -8.09
CA GLN A 39 6.91 3.46 -9.09
C GLN A 39 6.10 2.52 -9.98
N ALA A 40 6.69 1.38 -10.36
CA ALA A 40 5.98 0.39 -11.17
C ALA A 40 4.78 -0.18 -10.41
N ILE A 41 4.95 -0.50 -9.12
CA ILE A 41 3.85 -0.98 -8.27
C ILE A 41 2.75 0.10 -8.20
N ALA A 42 3.13 1.34 -7.96
CA ALA A 42 2.16 2.44 -7.88
C ALA A 42 1.33 2.57 -9.15
N LYS A 43 1.97 2.43 -10.31
CA LYS A 43 1.27 2.49 -11.60
C LYS A 43 0.33 1.30 -11.80
N LEU A 44 0.77 0.11 -11.41
CA LEU A 44 -0.02 -1.10 -11.58
C LEU A 44 -1.27 -1.11 -10.72
N VAL A 45 -1.22 -0.51 -9.54
CA VAL A 45 -2.36 -0.52 -8.62
C VAL A 45 -3.28 0.69 -8.77
N GLU A 46 -2.89 1.68 -9.57
CA GLU A 46 -3.70 2.88 -9.77
C GLU A 46 -5.11 2.53 -10.26
N GLY A 47 -6.13 3.01 -9.56
CA GLY A 47 -7.53 2.78 -9.92
C GLY A 47 -8.04 1.38 -9.66
N LYS A 48 -7.24 0.51 -9.03
CA LYS A 48 -7.64 -0.87 -8.74
C LYS A 48 -8.34 -0.96 -7.39
N ASP A 49 -9.17 -2.01 -7.24
CA ASP A 49 -9.85 -2.28 -5.99
C ASP A 49 -8.84 -2.54 -4.85
N ALA A 50 -8.94 -1.75 -3.78
CA ALA A 50 -7.96 -1.80 -2.70
C ALA A 50 -7.94 -3.17 -2.00
N GLN A 51 -9.12 -3.77 -1.75
CA GLN A 51 -9.20 -5.06 -1.09
C GLN A 51 -8.54 -6.17 -1.92
N ILE A 52 -8.78 -6.16 -3.22
CA ILE A 52 -8.17 -7.15 -4.13
C ILE A 52 -6.64 -6.99 -4.13
N ILE A 53 -6.15 -5.77 -4.23
CA ILE A 53 -4.71 -5.50 -4.21
C ILE A 53 -4.09 -5.96 -2.89
N ALA A 54 -4.73 -5.66 -1.76
CA ALA A 54 -4.23 -6.11 -0.46
C ALA A 54 -4.14 -7.63 -0.38
N ASN A 55 -5.15 -8.34 -0.90
CA ASN A 55 -5.15 -9.80 -0.90
C ASN A 55 -4.03 -10.38 -1.76
N ILE A 56 -3.72 -9.74 -2.89
CA ILE A 56 -2.66 -10.19 -3.79
C ILE A 56 -1.28 -9.98 -3.16
N LEU A 57 -1.06 -8.83 -2.54
CA LEU A 57 0.27 -8.42 -2.06
C LEU A 57 0.59 -8.90 -0.64
N ARG A 58 -0.42 -9.27 0.13
CA ARG A 58 -0.21 -9.68 1.52
C ARG A 58 0.69 -10.91 1.59
N GLY A 59 1.74 -10.81 2.43
CA GLY A 59 2.68 -11.90 2.60
C GLY A 59 3.80 -11.94 1.57
N ASN A 60 3.83 -10.99 0.63
CA ASN A 60 4.92 -10.94 -0.33
C ASN A 60 6.23 -10.60 0.39
N ASP A 61 7.19 -11.51 0.34
CA ASP A 61 8.45 -11.40 1.07
C ASP A 61 9.57 -10.86 0.17
N CYS A 62 10.47 -10.07 0.76
CA CYS A 62 11.63 -9.54 0.06
C CYS A 62 12.90 -10.12 0.69
N LYS A 63 13.53 -11.05 -0.02
CA LYS A 63 14.83 -11.63 0.37
C LYS A 63 14.86 -12.22 1.79
N GLY A 64 13.79 -12.86 2.21
CA GLY A 64 13.75 -13.53 3.51
C GLY A 64 13.53 -12.61 4.70
N LYS A 65 13.14 -11.37 4.48
CA LYS A 65 12.88 -10.41 5.57
C LYS A 65 11.54 -10.62 6.26
N GLY A 66 10.70 -11.50 5.74
CA GLY A 66 9.34 -11.71 6.26
C GLY A 66 8.33 -10.66 5.80
N THR A 67 8.78 -9.66 5.06
CA THR A 67 7.92 -8.59 4.54
C THR A 67 8.58 -7.94 3.32
N SER A 68 7.86 -7.07 2.66
CA SER A 68 8.35 -6.28 1.52
C SER A 68 7.59 -4.98 1.46
N CYS A 69 8.01 -4.07 0.58
CA CYS A 69 7.25 -2.83 0.36
C CYS A 69 5.83 -3.15 -0.12
N ALA A 70 5.66 -4.20 -0.94
CA ALA A 70 4.34 -4.64 -1.39
C ALA A 70 3.50 -5.17 -0.24
N ASP A 71 4.08 -5.99 0.64
CA ASP A 71 3.39 -6.49 1.84
C ASP A 71 3.01 -5.33 2.77
N GLN A 72 3.89 -4.35 2.93
CA GLN A 72 3.61 -3.17 3.74
C GLN A 72 2.46 -2.35 3.16
N LEU A 73 2.39 -2.25 1.82
CA LEU A 73 1.24 -1.60 1.17
C LEU A 73 -0.05 -2.35 1.50
N ALA A 74 -0.04 -3.68 1.47
CA ALA A 74 -1.21 -4.47 1.84
C ALA A 74 -1.65 -4.18 3.27
N LYS A 75 -0.70 -4.08 4.21
CA LYS A 75 -1.00 -3.74 5.60
C LYS A 75 -1.59 -2.34 5.73
N ALA A 76 -1.06 -1.38 4.98
CA ALA A 76 -1.57 -0.02 4.97
C ALA A 76 -3.01 0.02 4.44
N ILE A 77 -3.29 -0.74 3.38
CA ILE A 77 -4.65 -0.84 2.82
C ILE A 77 -5.60 -1.44 3.85
N ASP A 78 -5.20 -2.51 4.53
CA ASP A 78 -6.04 -3.16 5.54
C ASP A 78 -6.43 -2.16 6.64
N LEU A 79 -5.47 -1.38 7.13
CA LEU A 79 -5.75 -0.36 8.15
C LEU A 79 -6.68 0.74 7.62
N ALA A 80 -6.46 1.16 6.38
CA ALA A 80 -7.28 2.21 5.76
C ALA A 80 -8.73 1.74 5.60
N LEU A 81 -8.93 0.51 5.15
CA LEU A 81 -10.27 -0.05 4.97
C LEU A 81 -11.02 -0.17 6.31
N ILE A 82 -10.31 -0.53 7.38
CA ILE A 82 -10.90 -0.56 8.73
C ILE A 82 -11.36 0.84 9.14
N LYS A 83 -10.54 1.86 8.90
CA LYS A 83 -10.89 3.24 9.22
C LYS A 83 -12.11 3.72 8.43
N VAL A 84 -12.21 3.37 7.17
CA VAL A 84 -13.35 3.73 6.32
C VAL A 84 -14.63 3.08 6.87
N GLU A 85 -14.58 1.80 7.23
CA GLU A 85 -15.72 1.11 7.83
C GLU A 85 -16.19 1.79 9.11
N ARG A 86 -15.24 2.17 9.98
CA ARG A 86 -15.57 2.80 11.25
C ARG A 86 -16.14 4.20 11.09
N SER A 87 -15.78 4.86 9.99
CA SER A 87 -16.26 6.21 9.71
C SER A 87 -17.65 6.22 9.08
N ALA A 88 -18.05 5.12 8.55
CA ALA A 88 -19.38 4.98 7.96
C ALA A 88 -20.42 4.64 9.02
#